data_9f0e2e304d28f20d1ebe45a821f1d275
#
_entry.id   9f0e2e304d28f20d1ebe45a821f1d275
#
_cell.length_a   1.000
_cell.length_b   1.000
_cell.length_c   1.000
_cell.angle_alpha   90.00
_cell.angle_beta   90.00
_cell.angle_gamma   90.00
#
_symmetry.space_group_name_H-M   'P 1'
#
loop_
_entity.id
_entity.type
_entity.pdbx_description
1 polymer ?
#
loop_
_entity_poly.entity_id
_entity_poly.type
_entity_poly.pdbx_seq_one_letter_code
_entity_poly.pdbx_strand_id
1 'polypeptide(L)'
;EGSIKGMTYDDDVVPMYLISDASAYSLLEITGSYTATANLKSAVYVPAEFTNTYKKSGEKGETIKSGPQLNRDDHVAYIMGYPDGTVQPEGEITRAEACTIFFRLLTDSSRDYYFSKTNDYSDVNAGDWFNNAISTLSNAGIVTGYNDGTFRPNQPITRGEMAKIIANFANLKSGDKTFTDLAGHWSKTYVELAAGNGWIAGYPDGSFRPDQKITRAETVTMINRVLDRVPAKESRLLSRSIMLTFPDNNPGDWYYIAIQEASNSHEYQRSVYEAAGDEMWTKLIENVDWTKLEK
;
A
#
# COMPACT_ATOMS: atom_id res chain seq x y z
N GLU A 1 22.55 -5.57 31.21
CA GLU A 1 23.21 -6.34 30.16
C GLU A 1 22.17 -6.84 29.17
N GLY A 2 22.00 -6.18 28.02
CA GLY A 2 21.13 -6.60 26.94
C GLY A 2 21.98 -7.15 25.78
N SER A 3 21.76 -8.41 25.39
CA SER A 3 22.37 -8.98 24.20
C SER A 3 21.42 -8.80 23.00
N ILE A 4 21.91 -8.14 21.95
CA ILE A 4 21.21 -8.11 20.65
C ILE A 4 21.67 -9.34 19.86
N LYS A 5 20.76 -10.30 19.64
CA LYS A 5 21.01 -11.46 18.80
C LYS A 5 20.85 -11.10 17.33
N GLY A 6 21.91 -11.36 16.61
CA GLY A 6 22.25 -11.37 15.21
C GLY A 6 21.22 -10.92 14.18
N MET A 7 21.59 -9.89 13.41
CA MET A 7 21.07 -9.68 12.06
C MET A 7 22.04 -10.33 11.06
N THR A 8 21.50 -11.11 10.13
CA THR A 8 22.25 -11.64 8.99
C THR A 8 21.94 -10.76 7.79
N TYR A 9 22.96 -10.20 7.16
CA TYR A 9 22.82 -9.40 5.93
C TYR A 9 23.58 -10.13 4.82
N ASP A 10 22.98 -10.23 3.65
CA ASP A 10 23.61 -10.73 2.44
C ASP A 10 24.24 -9.55 1.67
N ASP A 11 25.56 -9.64 1.50
CA ASP A 11 26.42 -8.92 0.55
C ASP A 11 26.43 -7.37 0.47
N ASP A 12 25.71 -6.65 1.32
CA ASP A 12 25.76 -5.17 1.35
C ASP A 12 26.61 -4.64 2.52
N VAL A 13 27.43 -3.61 2.28
CA VAL A 13 28.16 -2.90 3.32
C VAL A 13 27.21 -2.04 4.11
N VAL A 14 26.91 -2.43 5.35
CA VAL A 14 26.09 -1.64 6.27
C VAL A 14 27.00 -0.97 7.28
N PRO A 15 27.15 0.36 7.30
CA PRO A 15 27.88 1.04 8.35
C PRO A 15 27.11 0.92 9.69
N MET A 16 27.70 0.26 10.65
CA MET A 16 27.15 0.15 11.99
C MET A 16 27.96 1.00 12.97
N TYR A 17 27.32 1.96 13.64
CA TYR A 17 27.96 2.76 14.66
C TYR A 17 27.80 2.11 16.01
N LEU A 18 28.91 1.69 16.62
CA LEU A 18 28.95 1.23 17.98
C LEU A 18 29.42 2.39 18.88
N ILE A 19 28.55 2.83 19.76
CA ILE A 19 28.87 3.83 20.78
C ILE A 19 29.21 3.05 22.07
N SER A 20 30.47 3.04 22.45
CA SER A 20 30.92 2.35 23.65
C SER A 20 30.83 3.20 24.94
N ASP A 21 30.86 4.52 24.79
CA ASP A 21 30.54 5.52 25.82
C ASP A 21 30.24 6.88 25.16
N ALA A 22 29.88 7.89 25.93
CA ALA A 22 29.50 9.20 25.42
C ALA A 22 30.65 9.99 24.75
N SER A 23 31.87 9.46 24.71
CA SER A 23 33.07 10.12 24.24
C SER A 23 33.79 9.41 23.07
N ALA A 24 33.38 8.20 22.68
CA ALA A 24 34.06 7.43 21.63
C ALA A 24 33.07 6.84 20.61
N TYR A 25 33.28 7.16 19.36
CA TYR A 25 32.56 6.56 18.20
C TYR A 25 33.52 5.63 17.47
N SER A 26 33.11 4.41 17.23
CA SER A 26 33.84 3.49 16.36
C SER A 26 32.98 3.15 15.16
N LEU A 27 33.47 3.45 13.97
CA LEU A 27 32.89 2.98 12.71
C LEU A 27 33.43 1.58 12.45
N LEU A 28 32.51 0.61 12.35
CA LEU A 28 32.84 -0.75 11.93
C LEU A 28 32.29 -0.97 10.53
N GLU A 29 33.18 -1.12 9.56
CA GLU A 29 32.83 -1.53 8.21
C GLU A 29 32.77 -3.06 8.17
N ILE A 30 31.59 -3.62 7.85
CA ILE A 30 31.39 -5.05 7.78
C ILE A 30 31.15 -5.43 6.32
N THR A 31 32.06 -6.24 5.76
CA THR A 31 31.93 -6.83 4.43
C THR A 31 31.75 -8.35 4.57
N GLY A 32 30.58 -8.87 4.19
CA GLY A 32 30.24 -10.30 4.25
C GLY A 32 29.25 -10.67 5.35
N SER A 33 28.89 -11.95 5.46
CA SER A 33 27.93 -12.47 6.47
C SER A 33 28.57 -12.54 7.84
N TYR A 34 28.06 -11.79 8.83
CA TYR A 34 28.59 -11.75 10.18
C TYR A 34 27.53 -11.97 11.25
N THR A 35 27.96 -12.60 12.34
CA THR A 35 27.20 -12.58 13.59
C THR A 35 27.98 -11.69 14.57
N ALA A 36 27.45 -10.52 14.92
CA ALA A 36 28.07 -9.66 15.91
C ALA A 36 27.32 -9.78 17.24
N THR A 37 28.07 -9.98 18.33
CA THR A 37 27.56 -9.92 19.69
C THR A 37 28.21 -8.75 20.40
N ALA A 38 27.45 -7.76 20.82
CA ALA A 38 27.95 -6.63 21.58
C ALA A 38 27.32 -6.55 22.97
N ASN A 39 28.12 -6.35 24.01
CA ASN A 39 27.67 -6.06 25.37
C ASN A 39 27.73 -4.55 25.58
N LEU A 40 26.54 -3.90 25.62
CA LEU A 40 26.43 -2.46 25.83
C LEU A 40 26.11 -2.17 27.32
N LYS A 41 26.91 -1.34 27.95
CA LYS A 41 26.66 -0.88 29.35
C LYS A 41 25.71 0.34 29.42
N SER A 42 25.60 1.09 28.33
CA SER A 42 24.59 2.14 28.14
C SER A 42 24.38 2.36 26.65
N ALA A 43 23.12 2.48 26.21
CA ALA A 43 22.78 2.80 24.85
C ALA A 43 22.27 4.23 24.75
N VAL A 44 22.95 5.09 24.02
CA VAL A 44 22.41 6.35 23.50
C VAL A 44 22.01 6.11 22.06
N TYR A 45 20.73 6.30 21.80
CA TYR A 45 20.16 6.10 20.46
C TYR A 45 20.56 7.28 19.58
N VAL A 46 21.31 7.02 18.52
CA VAL A 46 21.53 7.99 17.44
C VAL A 46 20.73 7.46 16.23
N PRO A 47 19.75 8.22 15.73
CA PRO A 47 19.03 7.81 14.53
C PRO A 47 20.03 7.70 13.37
N ALA A 48 20.17 6.50 12.83
CA ALA A 48 20.86 6.31 11.57
C ALA A 48 19.91 6.78 10.44
N GLU A 49 20.31 7.80 9.69
CA GLU A 49 19.65 8.15 8.45
C GLU A 49 20.04 7.10 7.40
N PHE A 50 19.11 6.19 7.12
CA PHE A 50 19.24 5.29 5.99
C PHE A 50 18.80 6.03 4.73
N THR A 51 19.76 6.50 3.95
CA THR A 51 19.49 6.94 2.59
C THR A 51 19.43 5.70 1.71
N ASN A 52 18.22 5.22 1.44
CA ASN A 52 18.02 4.18 0.44
C ASN A 52 18.32 4.76 -0.93
N THR A 53 19.55 4.56 -1.42
CA THR A 53 19.90 4.90 -2.80
C THR A 53 19.35 3.80 -3.70
N TYR A 54 18.17 4.00 -4.25
CA TYR A 54 17.57 3.12 -5.24
C TYR A 54 18.46 3.08 -6.49
N LYS A 55 19.27 2.06 -6.65
CA LYS A 55 19.91 1.75 -7.93
C LYS A 55 18.83 1.10 -8.80
N LYS A 56 18.39 1.82 -9.82
CA LYS A 56 17.62 1.28 -10.93
C LYS A 56 18.48 0.19 -11.59
N SER A 57 18.32 -1.07 -11.14
CA SER A 57 19.04 -2.19 -11.71
C SER A 57 18.38 -2.56 -13.04
N GLY A 58 19.09 -2.37 -14.12
CA GLY A 58 18.78 -2.91 -15.43
C GLY A 58 19.14 -4.40 -15.54
N GLU A 59 19.05 -5.19 -14.48
CA GLU A 59 19.35 -6.62 -14.52
C GLU A 59 18.08 -7.46 -14.54
N LYS A 60 17.90 -8.15 -15.65
CA LYS A 60 16.96 -9.27 -15.80
C LYS A 60 17.40 -10.40 -14.86
N GLY A 61 16.56 -10.74 -13.88
CA GLY A 61 16.79 -11.99 -13.20
C GLY A 61 16.33 -12.16 -11.74
N GLU A 62 15.56 -11.24 -11.15
CA GLU A 62 14.93 -11.57 -9.86
C GLU A 62 13.71 -12.48 -10.08
N THR A 63 13.86 -13.72 -9.69
CA THR A 63 12.74 -14.67 -9.59
C THR A 63 11.85 -14.18 -8.46
N ILE A 64 10.68 -13.63 -8.79
CA ILE A 64 9.66 -13.29 -7.79
C ILE A 64 9.28 -14.59 -7.07
N LYS A 65 9.86 -14.82 -5.90
CA LYS A 65 9.63 -16.03 -5.08
C LYS A 65 8.30 -16.04 -4.31
N SER A 66 7.60 -14.91 -4.31
CA SER A 66 6.28 -14.73 -3.68
C SER A 66 5.42 -13.89 -4.61
N GLY A 67 4.13 -14.18 -4.77
CA GLY A 67 3.18 -13.51 -5.65
C GLY A 67 3.33 -11.98 -5.79
N PRO A 68 2.43 -11.29 -6.49
CA PRO A 68 2.56 -9.85 -6.76
C PRO A 68 2.63 -9.04 -5.46
N GLN A 69 3.52 -8.04 -5.43
CA GLN A 69 3.80 -7.22 -4.25
C GLN A 69 3.34 -5.78 -4.47
N LEU A 70 2.81 -5.16 -3.39
CA LEU A 70 2.51 -3.72 -3.36
C LEU A 70 3.72 -2.93 -2.86
N ASN A 71 3.93 -1.75 -3.45
CA ASN A 71 4.90 -0.77 -2.97
C ASN A 71 4.37 -0.12 -1.68
N ARG A 72 4.99 -0.47 -0.56
CA ARG A 72 4.66 0.04 0.78
C ARG A 72 5.63 1.10 1.26
N ASP A 73 6.77 1.23 0.59
CA ASP A 73 7.87 2.07 1.03
C ASP A 73 7.74 3.51 0.50
N ASP A 74 7.35 3.65 -0.78
CA ASP A 74 7.19 4.96 -1.39
C ASP A 74 5.75 5.44 -1.29
N HIS A 75 5.53 6.61 -0.68
CA HIS A 75 4.21 7.24 -0.58
C HIS A 75 3.87 8.02 -1.84
N VAL A 76 3.71 7.30 -2.95
CA VAL A 76 3.25 7.88 -4.22
C VAL A 76 1.73 8.02 -4.26
N ALA A 77 1.26 9.11 -4.83
CA ALA A 77 -0.17 9.32 -5.07
C ALA A 77 -0.71 8.28 -6.07
N TYR A 78 -1.83 7.66 -5.72
CA TYR A 78 -2.47 6.63 -6.53
C TYR A 78 -3.93 6.97 -6.90
N ILE A 79 -4.51 7.97 -6.24
CA ILE A 79 -5.82 8.56 -6.57
C ILE A 79 -5.60 9.87 -7.33
N MET A 80 -6.40 10.07 -8.36
CA MET A 80 -6.48 11.33 -9.10
C MET A 80 -7.88 11.91 -8.96
N GLY A 81 -7.97 13.25 -8.96
CA GLY A 81 -9.26 13.92 -9.05
C GLY A 81 -9.89 13.79 -10.44
N TYR A 82 -11.14 14.15 -10.52
CA TYR A 82 -11.88 14.22 -11.77
C TYR A 82 -11.63 15.56 -12.52
N PRO A 83 -11.96 15.64 -13.81
CA PRO A 83 -11.76 16.87 -14.60
C PRO A 83 -12.49 18.10 -14.06
N ASP A 84 -13.55 17.91 -13.27
CA ASP A 84 -14.29 18.98 -12.58
C ASP A 84 -13.59 19.51 -11.32
N GLY A 85 -12.42 18.96 -11.00
CA GLY A 85 -11.61 19.32 -9.83
C GLY A 85 -12.04 18.65 -8.53
N THR A 86 -13.03 17.78 -8.54
CA THR A 86 -13.49 17.01 -7.35
C THR A 86 -12.75 15.69 -7.21
N VAL A 87 -12.82 15.05 -6.03
CA VAL A 87 -12.34 13.68 -5.81
C VAL A 87 -13.47 12.69 -5.57
N GLN A 88 -14.70 13.18 -5.38
CA GLN A 88 -15.92 12.42 -5.19
C GLN A 88 -15.79 11.31 -4.11
N PRO A 89 -15.50 11.67 -2.85
CA PRO A 89 -15.19 10.68 -1.82
C PRO A 89 -16.37 9.73 -1.52
N GLU A 90 -17.60 10.24 -1.59
CA GLU A 90 -18.83 9.46 -1.37
C GLU A 90 -19.35 8.75 -2.65
N GLY A 91 -18.71 8.99 -3.80
CA GLY A 91 -19.03 8.30 -5.05
C GLY A 91 -18.61 6.83 -5.00
N GLU A 92 -19.38 5.97 -5.67
CA GLU A 92 -19.03 4.57 -5.84
C GLU A 92 -17.81 4.44 -6.76
N ILE A 93 -16.90 3.52 -6.46
CA ILE A 93 -15.75 3.23 -7.31
C ILE A 93 -16.04 2.05 -8.23
N THR A 94 -15.64 2.16 -9.49
CA THR A 94 -15.83 1.09 -10.47
C THR A 94 -14.75 0.00 -10.32
N ARG A 95 -15.02 -1.19 -10.88
CA ARG A 95 -14.05 -2.29 -10.92
C ARG A 95 -12.78 -1.91 -11.71
N ALA A 96 -12.92 -1.14 -12.79
CA ALA A 96 -11.79 -0.62 -13.56
C ALA A 96 -10.93 0.35 -12.75
N GLU A 97 -11.54 1.31 -12.05
CA GLU A 97 -10.82 2.24 -11.19
C GLU A 97 -10.08 1.52 -10.06
N ALA A 98 -10.72 0.54 -9.43
CA ALA A 98 -10.08 -0.29 -8.41
C ALA A 98 -8.85 -1.03 -8.97
N CYS A 99 -8.97 -1.65 -10.15
CA CYS A 99 -7.84 -2.31 -10.82
C CYS A 99 -6.71 -1.32 -11.13
N THR A 100 -7.04 -0.13 -11.62
CA THR A 100 -6.04 0.89 -11.95
C THR A 100 -5.27 1.35 -10.71
N ILE A 101 -5.95 1.52 -9.57
CA ILE A 101 -5.30 1.84 -8.29
C ILE A 101 -4.29 0.75 -7.91
N PHE A 102 -4.68 -0.52 -7.90
CA PHE A 102 -3.77 -1.60 -7.54
C PHE A 102 -2.63 -1.79 -8.55
N PHE A 103 -2.86 -1.55 -9.84
CA PHE A 103 -1.81 -1.54 -10.85
C PHE A 103 -0.75 -0.46 -10.56
N ARG A 104 -1.15 0.75 -10.18
CA ARG A 104 -0.25 1.84 -9.76
C ARG A 104 0.56 1.46 -8.53
N LEU A 105 -0.06 0.76 -7.60
CA LEU A 105 0.52 0.38 -6.34
C LEU A 105 1.39 -0.88 -6.39
N LEU A 106 1.44 -1.61 -7.51
CA LEU A 106 2.41 -2.69 -7.66
C LEU A 106 3.85 -2.15 -7.55
N THR A 107 4.75 -2.92 -6.95
CA THR A 107 6.19 -2.66 -7.12
C THR A 107 6.54 -2.71 -8.61
N ASP A 108 7.58 -1.97 -9.02
CA ASP A 108 8.02 -1.97 -10.43
C ASP A 108 8.35 -3.40 -10.90
N SER A 109 9.04 -4.18 -10.07
CA SER A 109 9.37 -5.58 -10.37
C SER A 109 8.12 -6.45 -10.54
N SER A 110 7.10 -6.28 -9.70
CA SER A 110 5.84 -7.01 -9.86
C SER A 110 5.07 -6.54 -11.10
N ARG A 111 5.03 -5.23 -11.34
CA ARG A 111 4.34 -4.68 -12.52
C ARG A 111 4.99 -5.17 -13.79
N ASP A 112 6.32 -5.12 -13.91
CA ASP A 112 7.06 -5.57 -15.09
C ASP A 112 6.91 -7.08 -15.33
N TYR A 113 6.94 -7.88 -14.27
CA TYR A 113 6.83 -9.33 -14.36
C TYR A 113 5.45 -9.80 -14.84
N TYR A 114 4.38 -9.19 -14.29
CA TYR A 114 2.99 -9.55 -14.62
C TYR A 114 2.39 -8.73 -15.76
N PHE A 115 3.12 -7.76 -16.32
CA PHE A 115 2.58 -6.85 -17.32
C PHE A 115 1.93 -7.58 -18.49
N SER A 116 0.70 -7.22 -18.80
CA SER A 116 -0.06 -7.74 -19.94
C SER A 116 -0.92 -6.64 -20.54
N LYS A 117 -1.03 -6.65 -21.87
CA LYS A 117 -1.97 -5.82 -22.65
C LYS A 117 -3.14 -6.62 -23.21
N THR A 118 -3.16 -7.93 -22.94
CA THR A 118 -4.16 -8.85 -23.46
C THR A 118 -4.89 -9.56 -22.34
N ASN A 119 -6.17 -9.79 -22.55
CA ASN A 119 -7.07 -10.52 -21.67
C ASN A 119 -8.15 -11.24 -22.51
N ASP A 120 -8.92 -12.12 -21.87
CA ASP A 120 -9.97 -12.90 -22.52
C ASP A 120 -11.39 -12.33 -22.26
N TYR A 121 -11.51 -11.11 -21.70
CA TYR A 121 -12.81 -10.51 -21.39
C TYR A 121 -13.42 -9.85 -22.61
N SER A 122 -14.69 -10.18 -22.87
CA SER A 122 -15.41 -9.68 -24.06
C SER A 122 -15.72 -8.17 -24.02
N ASP A 123 -15.63 -7.55 -22.84
CA ASP A 123 -15.95 -6.15 -22.56
C ASP A 123 -14.73 -5.30 -22.10
N VAL A 124 -13.51 -5.82 -22.35
CA VAL A 124 -12.24 -5.09 -22.12
C VAL A 124 -11.44 -5.08 -23.42
N ASN A 125 -11.36 -3.93 -24.07
CA ASN A 125 -10.70 -3.78 -25.35
C ASN A 125 -9.30 -3.17 -25.20
N ALA A 126 -8.40 -3.45 -26.14
CA ALA A 126 -7.01 -2.97 -26.10
C ALA A 126 -6.88 -1.43 -26.06
N GLY A 127 -7.91 -0.69 -26.53
CA GLY A 127 -7.94 0.78 -26.50
C GLY A 127 -8.53 1.39 -25.24
N ASP A 128 -9.07 0.58 -24.33
CA ASP A 128 -9.66 1.07 -23.10
C ASP A 128 -8.56 1.52 -22.13
N TRP A 129 -8.77 2.66 -21.45
CA TRP A 129 -7.79 3.24 -20.53
C TRP A 129 -7.41 2.31 -19.37
N PHE A 130 -8.30 1.41 -19.01
CA PHE A 130 -8.11 0.43 -17.94
C PHE A 130 -7.56 -0.93 -18.45
N ASN A 131 -7.37 -1.12 -19.76
CA ASN A 131 -6.99 -2.41 -20.32
C ASN A 131 -5.72 -2.98 -19.67
N ASN A 132 -4.64 -2.19 -19.63
CA ASN A 132 -3.36 -2.67 -19.11
C ASN A 132 -3.45 -3.04 -17.63
N ALA A 133 -4.20 -2.26 -16.85
CA ALA A 133 -4.39 -2.55 -15.42
C ALA A 133 -5.17 -3.86 -15.20
N ILE A 134 -6.29 -4.03 -15.88
CA ILE A 134 -7.11 -5.25 -15.77
C ILE A 134 -6.33 -6.47 -16.27
N SER A 135 -5.70 -6.37 -17.45
CA SER A 135 -4.93 -7.48 -18.03
C SER A 135 -3.76 -7.90 -17.14
N THR A 136 -3.03 -6.93 -16.57
CA THR A 136 -1.90 -7.19 -15.68
C THR A 136 -2.35 -7.85 -14.38
N LEU A 137 -3.39 -7.31 -13.73
CA LEU A 137 -3.89 -7.90 -12.48
C LEU A 137 -4.56 -9.26 -12.68
N SER A 138 -5.17 -9.51 -13.85
CA SER A 138 -5.69 -10.83 -14.21
C SER A 138 -4.55 -11.82 -14.43
N ASN A 139 -3.49 -11.42 -15.16
CA ASN A 139 -2.29 -12.22 -15.35
C ASN A 139 -1.58 -12.54 -14.02
N ALA A 140 -1.64 -11.63 -13.05
CA ALA A 140 -1.14 -11.82 -11.70
C ALA A 140 -2.06 -12.68 -10.80
N GLY A 141 -3.24 -13.07 -11.28
CA GLY A 141 -4.23 -13.82 -10.51
C GLY A 141 -4.93 -13.02 -9.39
N ILE A 142 -4.78 -11.70 -9.39
CA ILE A 142 -5.38 -10.81 -8.37
C ILE A 142 -6.87 -10.58 -8.59
N VAL A 143 -7.26 -10.43 -9.85
CA VAL A 143 -8.66 -10.24 -10.24
C VAL A 143 -9.12 -11.31 -11.21
N THR A 144 -10.42 -11.53 -11.24
CA THR A 144 -11.07 -12.45 -12.20
C THR A 144 -12.33 -11.81 -12.73
N GLY A 145 -12.70 -12.16 -13.97
CA GLY A 145 -14.00 -11.83 -14.54
C GLY A 145 -15.12 -12.74 -14.04
N TYR A 146 -16.26 -12.64 -14.71
CA TYR A 146 -17.45 -13.42 -14.44
C TYR A 146 -17.53 -14.65 -15.36
N ASN A 147 -18.36 -15.61 -15.01
CA ASN A 147 -18.53 -16.87 -15.76
C ASN A 147 -19.10 -16.68 -17.18
N ASP A 148 -19.65 -15.51 -17.49
CA ASP A 148 -20.16 -15.14 -18.81
C ASP A 148 -19.07 -14.57 -19.75
N GLY A 149 -17.80 -14.57 -19.31
CA GLY A 149 -16.68 -14.06 -20.09
C GLY A 149 -16.53 -12.53 -20.02
N THR A 150 -17.27 -11.84 -19.16
CA THR A 150 -17.14 -10.38 -18.96
C THR A 150 -16.30 -10.05 -17.73
N PHE A 151 -15.71 -8.85 -17.70
CA PHE A 151 -15.07 -8.26 -16.51
C PHE A 151 -15.98 -7.25 -15.81
N ARG A 152 -16.84 -6.58 -16.55
CA ARG A 152 -17.73 -5.51 -16.13
C ARG A 152 -16.97 -4.30 -15.55
N PRO A 153 -16.07 -3.68 -16.33
CA PRO A 153 -15.14 -2.65 -15.85
C PRO A 153 -15.85 -1.43 -15.23
N ASN A 154 -16.96 -1.02 -15.82
CA ASN A 154 -17.73 0.15 -15.39
C ASN A 154 -18.75 -0.13 -14.27
N GLN A 155 -18.86 -1.38 -13.82
CA GLN A 155 -19.74 -1.72 -12.69
C GLN A 155 -19.10 -1.30 -11.37
N PRO A 156 -19.86 -0.67 -10.45
CA PRO A 156 -19.36 -0.42 -9.09
C PRO A 156 -18.92 -1.70 -8.40
N ILE A 157 -17.75 -1.69 -7.77
CA ILE A 157 -17.22 -2.84 -7.05
C ILE A 157 -17.88 -2.97 -5.68
N THR A 158 -18.10 -4.21 -5.22
CA THR A 158 -18.63 -4.46 -3.87
C THR A 158 -17.53 -4.51 -2.82
N ARG A 159 -17.88 -4.33 -1.56
CA ARG A 159 -16.99 -4.47 -0.40
C ARG A 159 -16.36 -5.87 -0.34
N GLY A 160 -17.12 -6.91 -0.66
CA GLY A 160 -16.64 -8.30 -0.73
C GLY A 160 -15.64 -8.53 -1.87
N GLU A 161 -15.87 -7.95 -3.04
CA GLU A 161 -14.93 -8.00 -4.17
C GLU A 161 -13.63 -7.24 -3.87
N MET A 162 -13.72 -6.07 -3.22
CA MET A 162 -12.55 -5.32 -2.77
C MET A 162 -11.74 -6.11 -1.74
N ALA A 163 -12.41 -6.74 -0.76
CA ALA A 163 -11.74 -7.59 0.22
C ALA A 163 -10.99 -8.76 -0.43
N LYS A 164 -11.54 -9.38 -1.49
CA LYS A 164 -10.85 -10.41 -2.27
C LYS A 164 -9.58 -9.88 -2.93
N ILE A 165 -9.64 -8.71 -3.57
CA ILE A 165 -8.45 -8.09 -4.19
C ILE A 165 -7.36 -7.86 -3.14
N ILE A 166 -7.71 -7.22 -2.02
CA ILE A 166 -6.77 -6.93 -0.93
C ILE A 166 -6.17 -8.23 -0.37
N ALA A 167 -7.00 -9.25 -0.16
CA ALA A 167 -6.56 -10.52 0.38
C ALA A 167 -5.54 -11.24 -0.52
N ASN A 168 -5.62 -11.07 -1.83
CA ASN A 168 -4.69 -11.69 -2.78
C ASN A 168 -3.27 -11.08 -2.76
N PHE A 169 -3.07 -9.93 -2.11
CA PHE A 169 -1.75 -9.32 -1.92
C PHE A 169 -1.07 -9.71 -0.61
N ALA A 170 -1.66 -10.60 0.16
CA ALA A 170 -1.17 -10.86 1.49
C ALA A 170 -0.61 -12.26 1.66
N ASN A 171 0.53 -12.34 2.35
CA ASN A 171 0.98 -13.55 3.04
C ASN A 171 0.19 -13.67 4.35
N LEU A 172 -1.08 -14.10 4.27
CA LEU A 172 -2.05 -13.93 5.34
C LEU A 172 -1.90 -14.96 6.45
N LYS A 173 -1.90 -14.45 7.68
CA LYS A 173 -2.30 -15.25 8.84
C LYS A 173 -3.83 -15.24 8.92
N SER A 174 -4.44 -16.40 9.15
CA SER A 174 -5.89 -16.47 9.43
C SER A 174 -6.23 -15.53 10.60
N GLY A 175 -7.26 -14.71 10.44
CA GLY A 175 -7.76 -13.84 11.51
C GLY A 175 -9.00 -14.44 12.15
N ASP A 176 -9.19 -14.22 13.45
CA ASP A 176 -10.34 -14.71 14.21
C ASP A 176 -11.54 -13.74 14.14
N LYS A 177 -11.47 -12.70 13.31
CA LYS A 177 -12.52 -11.68 13.21
C LYS A 177 -13.66 -12.16 12.35
N THR A 178 -14.84 -12.28 12.92
CA THR A 178 -16.07 -12.76 12.24
C THR A 178 -17.08 -11.63 12.12
N PHE A 179 -18.00 -11.76 11.15
CA PHE A 179 -19.09 -10.81 10.91
C PHE A 179 -20.42 -11.57 10.77
N THR A 180 -21.49 -10.93 11.20
CA THR A 180 -22.82 -11.57 11.33
C THR A 180 -23.46 -11.96 10.00
N ASP A 181 -23.09 -11.30 8.91
CA ASP A 181 -23.67 -11.41 7.57
C ASP A 181 -22.80 -12.18 6.56
N LEU A 182 -21.75 -12.86 7.02
CA LEU A 182 -20.85 -13.63 6.14
C LEU A 182 -21.13 -15.13 6.13
N ALA A 183 -22.11 -15.62 6.88
CA ALA A 183 -22.42 -17.05 6.90
C ALA A 183 -22.86 -17.52 5.51
N GLY A 184 -22.08 -18.45 4.91
CA GLY A 184 -22.34 -18.96 3.56
C GLY A 184 -21.99 -17.99 2.41
N HIS A 185 -21.52 -16.79 2.70
CA HIS A 185 -21.14 -15.84 1.66
C HIS A 185 -19.76 -16.17 1.06
N TRP A 186 -19.63 -16.09 -0.26
CA TRP A 186 -18.41 -16.47 -0.99
C TRP A 186 -17.15 -15.67 -0.55
N SER A 187 -17.33 -14.40 -0.14
CA SER A 187 -16.20 -13.54 0.27
C SER A 187 -15.76 -13.75 1.72
N LYS A 188 -16.43 -14.60 2.50
CA LYS A 188 -16.18 -14.80 3.93
C LYS A 188 -14.69 -14.94 4.25
N THR A 189 -14.01 -15.89 3.63
CA THR A 189 -12.59 -16.17 3.89
C THR A 189 -11.71 -14.94 3.62
N TYR A 190 -11.95 -14.23 2.52
CA TYR A 190 -11.19 -13.04 2.16
C TYR A 190 -11.41 -11.88 3.14
N VAL A 191 -12.68 -11.67 3.55
CA VAL A 191 -13.05 -10.63 4.51
C VAL A 191 -12.44 -10.93 5.88
N GLU A 192 -12.57 -12.15 6.39
CA GLU A 192 -12.02 -12.54 7.69
C GLU A 192 -10.49 -12.45 7.72
N LEU A 193 -9.82 -12.85 6.64
CA LEU A 193 -8.38 -12.68 6.47
C LEU A 193 -7.97 -11.21 6.51
N ALA A 194 -8.57 -10.36 5.69
CA ALA A 194 -8.23 -8.94 5.61
C ALA A 194 -8.55 -8.21 6.94
N ALA A 195 -9.64 -8.58 7.61
CA ALA A 195 -10.02 -8.04 8.92
C ALA A 195 -9.07 -8.48 10.04
N GLY A 196 -8.61 -9.73 10.00
CA GLY A 196 -7.61 -10.25 10.95
C GLY A 196 -6.26 -9.53 10.86
N ASN A 197 -5.92 -8.97 9.69
CA ASN A 197 -4.74 -8.13 9.48
C ASN A 197 -5.00 -6.64 9.77
N GLY A 198 -6.20 -6.26 10.21
CA GLY A 198 -6.54 -4.86 10.52
C GLY A 198 -6.79 -3.97 9.31
N TRP A 199 -6.80 -4.53 8.09
CA TRP A 199 -6.91 -3.77 6.84
C TRP A 199 -8.33 -3.31 6.53
N ILE A 200 -9.32 -4.10 6.95
CA ILE A 200 -10.74 -3.77 6.80
C ILE A 200 -11.45 -3.85 8.14
N ALA A 201 -12.54 -3.12 8.25
CA ALA A 201 -13.42 -3.13 9.42
C ALA A 201 -14.88 -3.31 8.97
N GLY A 202 -15.69 -3.90 9.85
CA GLY A 202 -17.13 -3.93 9.71
C GLY A 202 -17.77 -2.70 10.32
N TYR A 203 -19.08 -2.74 10.36
CA TYR A 203 -19.93 -1.72 10.95
C TYR A 203 -20.17 -1.98 12.46
N PRO A 204 -20.63 -0.95 13.21
CA PRO A 204 -20.89 -1.10 14.65
C PRO A 204 -21.95 -2.17 15.00
N ASP A 205 -22.82 -2.53 14.04
CA ASP A 205 -23.83 -3.58 14.18
C ASP A 205 -23.25 -5.01 14.03
N GLY A 206 -21.95 -5.14 13.83
CA GLY A 206 -21.26 -6.41 13.66
C GLY A 206 -21.34 -6.97 12.23
N SER A 207 -21.93 -6.25 11.28
CA SER A 207 -21.99 -6.63 9.86
C SER A 207 -20.76 -6.16 9.08
N PHE A 208 -20.49 -6.78 7.93
CA PHE A 208 -19.51 -6.32 6.94
C PHE A 208 -20.16 -5.71 5.71
N ARG A 209 -21.36 -6.16 5.36
CA ARG A 209 -22.14 -5.78 4.18
C ARG A 209 -21.40 -6.08 2.87
N PRO A 210 -21.07 -7.34 2.58
CA PRO A 210 -20.19 -7.73 1.47
C PRO A 210 -20.72 -7.35 0.09
N ASP A 211 -22.04 -7.31 -0.12
CA ASP A 211 -22.68 -6.97 -1.39
C ASP A 211 -22.91 -5.45 -1.57
N GLN A 212 -22.69 -4.66 -0.52
CA GLN A 212 -22.78 -3.21 -0.62
C GLN A 212 -21.69 -2.67 -1.53
N LYS A 213 -22.04 -1.71 -2.41
CA LYS A 213 -21.04 -0.97 -3.20
C LYS A 213 -20.16 -0.15 -2.26
N ILE A 214 -18.87 -0.08 -2.60
CA ILE A 214 -17.89 0.65 -1.79
C ILE A 214 -17.67 2.04 -2.36
N THR A 215 -17.54 3.05 -1.49
CA THR A 215 -17.22 4.40 -1.91
C THR A 215 -15.71 4.58 -2.13
N ARG A 216 -15.32 5.65 -2.83
CA ARG A 216 -13.91 6.00 -3.02
C ARG A 216 -13.22 6.25 -1.68
N ALA A 217 -13.88 6.95 -0.74
CA ALA A 217 -13.37 7.20 0.61
C ALA A 217 -13.13 5.90 1.40
N GLU A 218 -14.08 4.98 1.38
CA GLU A 218 -13.91 3.65 2.00
C GLU A 218 -12.77 2.88 1.35
N THR A 219 -12.66 2.93 0.01
CA THR A 219 -11.60 2.26 -0.75
C THR A 219 -10.23 2.77 -0.37
N VAL A 220 -9.99 4.09 -0.39
CA VAL A 220 -8.67 4.64 -0.04
C VAL A 220 -8.33 4.37 1.44
N THR A 221 -9.34 4.38 2.33
CA THR A 221 -9.13 4.05 3.73
C THR A 221 -8.66 2.60 3.91
N MET A 222 -9.24 1.65 3.17
CA MET A 222 -8.80 0.26 3.18
C MET A 222 -7.38 0.12 2.60
N ILE A 223 -7.12 0.75 1.46
CA ILE A 223 -5.82 0.66 0.77
C ILE A 223 -4.71 1.27 1.63
N ASN A 224 -4.91 2.44 2.23
CA ASN A 224 -3.92 3.05 3.11
C ASN A 224 -3.56 2.14 4.28
N ARG A 225 -4.54 1.42 4.86
CA ARG A 225 -4.26 0.42 5.90
C ARG A 225 -3.45 -0.77 5.39
N VAL A 226 -3.73 -1.24 4.16
CA VAL A 226 -2.94 -2.31 3.52
C VAL A 226 -1.50 -1.87 3.32
N LEU A 227 -1.29 -0.61 2.94
CA LEU A 227 0.02 -0.02 2.70
C LEU A 227 0.72 0.45 3.97
N ASP A 228 0.04 0.37 5.12
CA ASP A 228 0.53 0.92 6.40
C ASP A 228 0.83 2.44 6.32
N ARG A 229 -0.02 3.20 5.61
CA ARG A 229 0.05 4.64 5.42
C ARG A 229 -1.10 5.30 6.19
N VAL A 230 -0.88 5.63 7.45
CA VAL A 230 -1.96 6.11 8.33
C VAL A 230 -1.48 7.27 9.19
N PRO A 231 -1.41 8.51 8.67
CA PRO A 231 -1.24 9.68 9.52
C PRO A 231 -2.36 9.75 10.56
N ALA A 232 -2.01 9.86 11.84
CA ALA A 232 -2.99 9.78 12.93
C ALA A 232 -3.91 11.00 13.01
N LYS A 233 -3.46 12.16 12.51
CA LYS A 233 -4.18 13.43 12.62
C LYS A 233 -3.76 14.43 11.55
N GLU A 234 -4.60 15.42 11.28
CA GLU A 234 -4.36 16.46 10.26
C GLU A 234 -3.03 17.22 10.47
N SER A 235 -2.62 17.44 11.71
CA SER A 235 -1.36 18.12 12.02
C SER A 235 -0.10 17.32 11.64
N ARG A 236 -0.24 16.09 11.15
CA ARG A 236 0.83 15.26 10.58
C ARG A 236 0.99 15.45 9.08
N LEU A 237 0.01 16.05 8.43
CA LEU A 237 0.07 16.44 7.03
C LEU A 237 0.86 17.74 6.87
N LEU A 238 1.24 18.06 5.65
CA LEU A 238 1.81 19.35 5.29
C LEU A 238 0.71 20.43 5.22
N SER A 239 1.13 21.69 5.06
CA SER A 239 0.19 22.79 4.92
C SER A 239 -0.71 22.63 3.70
N ARG A 240 -2.01 22.91 3.86
CA ARG A 240 -2.99 22.92 2.75
C ARG A 240 -2.60 23.81 1.58
N SER A 241 -1.81 24.85 1.82
CA SER A 241 -1.35 25.78 0.78
C SER A 241 -0.38 25.17 -0.21
N ILE A 242 0.23 24.02 0.11
CA ILE A 242 1.20 23.33 -0.75
C ILE A 242 0.72 21.97 -1.21
N MET A 243 -0.26 21.37 -0.51
CA MET A 243 -0.84 20.08 -0.90
C MET A 243 -1.84 20.25 -2.05
N LEU A 244 -2.02 19.20 -2.85
CA LEU A 244 -3.19 19.05 -3.70
C LEU A 244 -4.42 18.89 -2.80
N THR A 245 -5.42 19.74 -2.99
CA THR A 245 -6.67 19.72 -2.23
C THR A 245 -7.86 19.69 -3.18
N PHE A 246 -8.98 19.15 -2.70
CA PHE A 246 -10.22 19.05 -3.46
C PHE A 246 -11.33 19.80 -2.73
N PRO A 247 -12.25 20.46 -3.45
CA PRO A 247 -13.34 21.24 -2.84
C PRO A 247 -14.34 20.39 -2.05
N ASP A 248 -14.40 19.10 -2.36
CA ASP A 248 -15.27 18.09 -1.76
C ASP A 248 -14.54 17.18 -0.75
N ASN A 249 -13.31 17.54 -0.33
CA ASN A 249 -12.55 16.86 0.72
C ASN A 249 -12.09 17.87 1.76
N ASN A 250 -12.86 18.04 2.83
CA ASN A 250 -12.65 19.10 3.81
C ASN A 250 -12.06 18.56 5.12
N PRO A 251 -11.23 19.35 5.83
CA PRO A 251 -10.85 19.06 7.21
C PRO A 251 -12.07 18.78 8.09
N GLY A 252 -11.99 17.71 8.88
CA GLY A 252 -13.11 17.26 9.70
C GLY A 252 -13.96 16.14 9.08
N ASP A 253 -13.90 15.95 7.76
CA ASP A 253 -14.49 14.77 7.14
C ASP A 253 -13.72 13.52 7.58
N TRP A 254 -14.41 12.44 7.86
CA TRP A 254 -13.79 11.20 8.38
C TRP A 254 -12.75 10.60 7.42
N TYR A 255 -12.87 10.89 6.14
CA TYR A 255 -11.99 10.44 5.07
C TYR A 255 -10.92 11.47 4.67
N TYR A 256 -10.93 12.67 5.24
CA TYR A 256 -10.06 13.76 4.81
C TYR A 256 -8.59 13.35 4.72
N ILE A 257 -8.05 12.81 5.80
CA ILE A 257 -6.65 12.38 5.87
C ILE A 257 -6.37 11.26 4.85
N ALA A 258 -7.28 10.29 4.74
CA ALA A 258 -7.10 9.16 3.83
C ALA A 258 -7.05 9.61 2.36
N ILE A 259 -7.89 10.56 1.96
CA ILE A 259 -7.86 11.14 0.61
C ILE A 259 -6.58 11.94 0.37
N GLN A 260 -6.13 12.77 1.35
CA GLN A 260 -4.88 13.51 1.22
C GLN A 260 -3.70 12.55 1.03
N GLU A 261 -3.61 11.49 1.83
CA GLU A 261 -2.59 10.45 1.73
C GLU A 261 -2.58 9.75 0.36
N ALA A 262 -3.76 9.50 -0.20
CA ALA A 262 -3.89 8.81 -1.48
C ALA A 262 -3.59 9.70 -2.70
N SER A 263 -3.67 11.02 -2.56
CA SER A 263 -3.61 11.98 -3.68
C SER A 263 -2.36 12.86 -3.73
N ASN A 264 -1.53 12.81 -2.70
CA ASN A 264 -0.29 13.60 -2.63
C ASN A 264 0.92 12.68 -2.46
N SER A 265 1.86 12.71 -3.40
CA SER A 265 3.14 12.01 -3.23
C SER A 265 4.02 12.79 -2.26
N HIS A 266 4.62 12.10 -1.27
CA HIS A 266 5.36 12.77 -0.22
C HIS A 266 6.43 11.88 0.41
N GLU A 267 7.41 12.52 1.04
CA GLU A 267 8.33 11.92 2.00
C GLU A 267 7.72 12.00 3.40
N TYR A 268 8.01 11.03 4.25
CA TYR A 268 7.47 10.94 5.60
C TYR A 268 8.52 10.49 6.61
N GLN A 269 8.23 10.69 7.88
CA GLN A 269 8.96 10.14 9.01
C GLN A 269 8.00 9.44 9.96
N ARG A 270 8.40 8.27 10.47
CA ARG A 270 7.66 7.56 11.51
C ARG A 270 8.26 7.89 12.87
N SER A 271 7.40 8.22 13.83
CA SER A 271 7.84 8.41 15.21
C SER A 271 8.13 7.06 15.86
N VAL A 272 9.30 6.94 16.46
CA VAL A 272 9.68 5.76 17.27
C VAL A 272 9.12 5.83 18.69
N TYR A 273 8.58 6.96 19.09
CA TYR A 273 8.10 7.22 20.46
C TYR A 273 6.58 7.29 20.59
N GLU A 274 5.85 7.37 19.50
CA GLU A 274 4.39 7.38 19.50
C GLU A 274 3.85 6.00 19.07
N ALA A 275 2.52 5.81 19.20
CA ALA A 275 1.89 4.54 18.84
C ALA A 275 2.34 4.10 17.43
N ALA A 276 2.65 2.82 17.29
CA ALA A 276 3.16 2.25 16.05
C ALA A 276 2.30 2.70 14.86
N GLY A 277 2.94 3.33 13.86
CA GLY A 277 2.29 3.80 12.65
C GLY A 277 1.98 5.30 12.57
N ASP A 278 2.33 6.13 13.58
CA ASP A 278 2.12 7.57 13.44
C ASP A 278 3.17 8.18 12.49
N GLU A 279 2.70 8.59 11.34
CA GLU A 279 3.50 9.17 10.27
C GLU A 279 3.34 10.69 10.23
N MET A 280 4.42 11.37 9.93
CA MET A 280 4.45 12.81 9.70
C MET A 280 5.04 13.09 8.32
N TRP A 281 4.31 13.80 7.47
CA TRP A 281 4.81 14.23 6.17
C TRP A 281 5.89 15.29 6.32
N THR A 282 6.98 15.13 5.57
CA THR A 282 8.12 16.04 5.65
C THR A 282 8.25 16.91 4.41
N LYS A 283 7.88 16.40 3.24
CA LYS A 283 8.03 17.09 1.96
C LYS A 283 7.13 16.48 0.90
N LEU A 284 6.55 17.31 0.02
CA LEU A 284 5.92 16.80 -1.21
C LEU A 284 6.99 16.44 -2.24
N ILE A 285 6.73 15.37 -2.97
CA ILE A 285 7.48 14.98 -4.16
C ILE A 285 6.58 15.05 -5.39
N GLU A 286 7.16 15.04 -6.58
CA GLU A 286 6.41 15.08 -7.83
C GLU A 286 5.53 13.83 -7.96
N ASN A 287 4.27 14.02 -8.33
CA ASN A 287 3.37 12.90 -8.60
C ASN A 287 3.83 12.14 -9.85
N VAL A 288 3.71 10.82 -9.79
CA VAL A 288 4.02 9.95 -10.93
C VAL A 288 3.05 10.23 -12.08
N ASP A 289 3.58 10.36 -13.28
CA ASP A 289 2.75 10.42 -14.51
C ASP A 289 2.30 9.00 -14.92
N TRP A 290 1.21 8.57 -14.32
CA TRP A 290 0.65 7.24 -14.55
C TRP A 290 0.18 7.02 -15.98
N THR A 291 -0.11 8.09 -16.76
CA THR A 291 -0.59 7.97 -18.14
C THR A 291 0.41 7.29 -19.06
N LYS A 292 1.69 7.30 -18.71
CA LYS A 292 2.76 6.61 -19.46
C LYS A 292 2.78 5.09 -19.24
N LEU A 293 2.26 4.63 -18.11
CA LEU A 293 2.22 3.21 -17.74
C LEU A 293 0.87 2.55 -18.04
N GLU A 294 -0.19 3.34 -18.06
CA GLU A 294 -1.56 2.88 -18.25
C GLU A 294 -1.95 2.70 -19.72
N LYS A 295 -1.14 3.22 -20.68
CA LYS A 295 -1.42 3.17 -22.12
C LYS A 295 -0.57 2.15 -22.86
#